data_879ad604942492ccedc4ad3812dc0abe
#
_entry.id   879ad604942492ccedc4ad3812dc0abe
#
_cell.length_a   1.000
_cell.length_b   1.000
_cell.length_c   1.000
_cell.angle_alpha   90.00
_cell.angle_beta   90.00
_cell.angle_gamma   90.00
#
_symmetry.space_group_name_H-M   'P 1'
#
loop_
_entity.id
_entity.type
_entity.pdbx_description
1 polymer ?
#
loop_
_entity_poly.entity_id
_entity_poly.type
_entity_poly.pdbx_seq_one_letter_code
_entity_poly.pdbx_strand_id
1 'polypeptide(L)'
;KELGLPTSKKVRFIVGTDEESGWADMDYYFEHVGLAKPDFGFSPDAEFPIINGEKGNITEYLHFAGENTGAARLHSFTGGLRENMVPESATAVVSGDLADLQAKLDAFVAEHKLRGELQEENGQYKVTVIGKSAHGAMPASGVNGATYLALFLSQFDFAGPAKDYLDIA
;
A
#
# COMPACT_ATOMS: atom_id res chain seq x y z
N LYS A 1 -30.92 -0.15 23.58
CA LYS A 1 -32.32 -0.66 23.62
C LYS A 1 -32.37 -2.03 24.29
N GLU A 2 -31.41 -2.93 24.04
CA GLU A 2 -31.41 -4.28 24.62
C GLU A 2 -31.40 -4.29 26.18
N LEU A 3 -30.70 -3.35 26.76
CA LEU A 3 -30.62 -3.25 28.24
C LEU A 3 -31.81 -2.53 28.89
N GLY A 4 -32.78 -2.01 28.12
CA GLY A 4 -33.94 -1.30 28.62
C GLY A 4 -33.64 -0.03 29.41
N LEU A 5 -32.40 0.48 29.37
CA LEU A 5 -31.99 1.68 30.08
C LEU A 5 -32.59 2.94 29.48
N PRO A 6 -33.15 3.86 30.28
CA PRO A 6 -33.64 5.13 29.77
C PRO A 6 -32.49 6.04 29.33
N THR A 7 -32.67 6.74 28.24
CA THR A 7 -31.73 7.78 27.78
C THR A 7 -32.34 9.14 28.07
N SER A 8 -31.59 10.03 28.72
CA SER A 8 -32.01 11.41 28.98
C SER A 8 -31.68 12.38 27.82
N LYS A 9 -30.99 11.90 26.81
CA LYS A 9 -30.55 12.69 25.67
C LYS A 9 -30.87 11.99 24.35
N LYS A 10 -30.98 12.80 23.30
CA LYS A 10 -31.12 12.26 21.94
C LYS A 10 -29.80 11.63 21.48
N VAL A 11 -29.85 10.36 21.16
CA VAL A 11 -28.70 9.63 20.59
C VAL A 11 -28.87 9.55 19.07
N ARG A 12 -27.84 9.94 18.36
CA ARG A 12 -27.74 9.81 16.90
C ARG A 12 -26.61 8.83 16.60
N PHE A 13 -26.92 7.82 15.84
CA PHE A 13 -25.93 6.90 15.29
C PHE A 13 -25.68 7.27 13.83
N ILE A 14 -24.44 7.54 13.48
CA ILE A 14 -23.98 7.90 12.14
C ILE A 14 -23.10 6.77 11.66
N VAL A 15 -23.40 6.21 10.49
CA VAL A 15 -22.59 5.21 9.83
C VAL A 15 -22.00 5.82 8.56
N GLY A 16 -20.70 5.95 8.52
CA GLY A 16 -19.94 6.41 7.37
C GLY A 16 -19.39 5.27 6.53
N THR A 17 -18.85 5.59 5.37
CA THR A 17 -18.30 4.63 4.41
C THR A 17 -16.93 5.03 3.85
N ASP A 18 -16.37 6.16 4.30
CA ASP A 18 -15.18 6.76 3.72
C ASP A 18 -14.11 7.15 4.76
N GLU A 19 -14.13 6.52 5.93
CA GLU A 19 -13.19 6.80 7.02
C GLU A 19 -11.74 6.55 6.56
N GLU A 20 -11.49 5.47 5.82
CA GLU A 20 -10.17 5.05 5.35
C GLU A 20 -9.63 5.84 4.13
N SER A 21 -10.40 6.79 3.56
CA SER A 21 -10.04 7.40 2.29
C SER A 21 -10.06 8.93 2.27
N GLY A 22 -10.77 9.58 3.19
CA GLY A 22 -10.79 11.05 3.20
C GLY A 22 -12.04 11.70 3.78
N TRP A 23 -13.00 10.92 4.32
CA TRP A 23 -14.17 11.43 5.04
C TRP A 23 -15.17 12.25 4.18
N ALA A 24 -15.18 12.07 2.88
CA ALA A 24 -16.08 12.79 1.97
C ALA A 24 -17.58 12.56 2.30
N ASP A 25 -17.91 11.41 2.87
CA ASP A 25 -19.26 11.10 3.37
C ASP A 25 -19.65 11.94 4.59
N MET A 26 -18.71 12.25 5.48
CA MET A 26 -18.97 13.14 6.61
C MET A 26 -19.07 14.59 6.17
N ASP A 27 -18.28 15.05 5.21
CA ASP A 27 -18.40 16.36 4.60
C ASP A 27 -19.78 16.50 3.95
N TYR A 28 -20.20 15.52 3.14
CA TYR A 28 -21.54 15.50 2.56
C TYR A 28 -22.65 15.52 3.63
N TYR A 29 -22.48 14.72 4.70
CA TYR A 29 -23.45 14.68 5.79
C TYR A 29 -23.62 16.04 6.47
N PHE A 30 -22.54 16.73 6.79
CA PHE A 30 -22.60 18.01 7.48
C PHE A 30 -23.04 19.17 6.55
N GLU A 31 -22.72 19.12 5.27
CA GLU A 31 -23.02 20.18 4.32
C GLU A 31 -24.41 20.06 3.69
N HIS A 32 -24.87 18.84 3.42
CA HIS A 32 -26.06 18.62 2.58
C HIS A 32 -27.25 17.99 3.32
N VAL A 33 -27.02 17.20 4.36
CA VAL A 33 -28.14 16.57 5.08
C VAL A 33 -28.88 17.54 6.00
N GLY A 34 -28.28 18.69 6.30
CA GLY A 34 -28.94 19.80 7.04
C GLY A 34 -29.26 19.50 8.50
N LEU A 35 -28.68 18.45 9.08
CA LEU A 35 -28.84 18.14 10.49
C LEU A 35 -27.82 18.92 11.34
N ALA A 36 -28.28 19.43 12.49
CA ALA A 36 -27.38 20.08 13.42
C ALA A 36 -26.23 19.17 13.84
N LYS A 37 -25.04 19.74 14.00
CA LYS A 37 -23.91 19.04 14.59
C LYS A 37 -24.25 18.53 15.98
N PRO A 38 -23.75 17.39 16.40
CA PRO A 38 -23.94 16.92 17.78
C PRO A 38 -23.20 17.82 18.75
N ASP A 39 -23.73 17.95 19.99
CA ASP A 39 -23.06 18.70 21.05
C ASP A 39 -21.73 18.04 21.43
N PHE A 40 -21.68 16.72 21.42
CA PHE A 40 -20.47 15.92 21.44
C PHE A 40 -20.77 14.51 20.94
N GLY A 41 -19.70 13.79 20.57
CA GLY A 41 -19.77 12.42 20.09
C GLY A 41 -18.46 11.71 20.32
N PHE A 42 -18.42 10.45 19.97
CA PHE A 42 -17.20 9.64 19.90
C PHE A 42 -17.32 8.64 18.75
N SER A 43 -16.17 8.26 18.21
CA SER A 43 -16.04 7.18 17.24
C SER A 43 -15.45 5.97 18.00
N PRO A 44 -16.19 4.85 18.12
CA PRO A 44 -15.66 3.64 18.73
C PRO A 44 -14.78 2.91 17.71
N ASP A 45 -13.51 3.23 17.71
CA ASP A 45 -12.52 2.65 16.83
C ASP A 45 -11.36 2.07 17.65
N ALA A 46 -10.52 1.25 16.97
CA ALA A 46 -9.35 0.60 17.53
C ALA A 46 -9.65 -0.35 18.72
N GLU A 47 -8.67 -0.56 19.60
CA GLU A 47 -8.76 -1.54 20.67
C GLU A 47 -9.44 -0.97 21.92
N PHE A 48 -10.17 -1.84 22.63
CA PHE A 48 -10.83 -1.53 23.89
C PHE A 48 -9.89 -1.88 25.07
N PRO A 49 -9.93 -1.17 26.23
CA PRO A 49 -10.94 -0.19 26.60
C PRO A 49 -10.55 1.27 26.35
N ILE A 50 -9.27 1.58 26.27
CA ILE A 50 -8.80 2.97 26.14
C ILE A 50 -7.50 2.97 25.33
N ILE A 51 -7.45 3.83 24.32
CA ILE A 51 -6.25 4.17 23.58
C ILE A 51 -5.73 5.52 24.09
N ASN A 52 -4.47 5.55 24.52
CA ASN A 52 -3.83 6.74 25.07
C ASN A 52 -2.73 7.31 24.18
N GLY A 53 -2.57 6.76 22.98
CA GLY A 53 -1.61 7.21 21.98
C GLY A 53 -1.78 6.46 20.66
N GLU A 54 -1.50 7.14 19.58
CA GLU A 54 -1.58 6.61 18.21
C GLU A 54 -0.29 6.90 17.45
N LYS A 55 0.00 6.08 16.43
CA LYS A 55 1.10 6.32 15.51
C LYS A 55 0.72 7.43 14.55
N GLY A 56 1.64 8.35 14.28
CA GLY A 56 1.49 9.32 13.20
C GLY A 56 1.56 8.65 11.82
N ASN A 57 0.92 9.28 10.86
CA ASN A 57 0.98 8.90 9.45
C ASN A 57 1.58 10.04 8.64
N ILE A 58 2.56 9.72 7.79
CA ILE A 58 3.18 10.65 6.86
C ILE A 58 3.17 9.98 5.50
N THR A 59 2.58 10.64 4.50
CA THR A 59 2.62 10.22 3.10
C THR A 59 3.50 11.18 2.33
N GLU A 60 4.50 10.67 1.64
CA GLU A 60 5.41 11.45 0.82
C GLU A 60 5.33 10.98 -0.64
N TYR A 61 5.28 11.93 -1.56
CA TYR A 61 5.29 11.67 -3.01
C TYR A 61 6.64 12.05 -3.58
N LEU A 62 7.41 11.05 -4.00
CA LEU A 62 8.74 11.25 -4.59
C LEU A 62 8.65 11.18 -6.13
N HIS A 63 9.23 12.15 -6.79
CA HIS A 63 9.29 12.21 -8.26
C HIS A 63 10.73 12.09 -8.72
N PHE A 64 11.01 11.06 -9.52
CA PHE A 64 12.31 10.84 -10.14
C PHE A 64 12.27 11.29 -11.58
N ALA A 65 13.19 12.17 -11.98
CA ALA A 65 13.27 12.72 -13.33
C ALA A 65 14.64 12.44 -13.95
N GLY A 66 14.68 12.23 -15.26
CA GLY A 66 15.89 11.97 -16.03
C GLY A 66 15.74 10.80 -16.99
N GLU A 67 16.84 10.37 -17.58
CA GLU A 67 16.89 9.25 -18.51
C GLU A 67 17.44 7.98 -17.85
N ASN A 68 16.82 6.84 -18.13
CA ASN A 68 17.34 5.55 -17.73
C ASN A 68 18.49 5.14 -18.65
N THR A 69 19.70 5.00 -18.11
CA THR A 69 20.93 4.78 -18.89
C THR A 69 21.58 3.42 -18.67
N GLY A 70 21.05 2.59 -17.79
CA GLY A 70 21.54 1.23 -17.54
C GLY A 70 21.30 0.26 -18.71
N ALA A 71 21.90 -0.92 -18.66
CA ALA A 71 21.69 -1.99 -19.62
C ALA A 71 20.29 -2.61 -19.48
N ALA A 72 19.72 -2.61 -18.27
CA ALA A 72 18.33 -2.93 -18.00
C ALA A 72 17.45 -1.66 -18.01
N ARG A 73 16.20 -1.81 -18.38
CA ARG A 73 15.21 -0.71 -18.47
C ARG A 73 13.97 -1.04 -17.68
N LEU A 74 13.55 -0.14 -16.82
CA LEU A 74 12.27 -0.18 -16.09
C LEU A 74 11.24 0.66 -16.86
N HIS A 75 10.17 0.02 -17.34
CA HIS A 75 9.07 0.69 -18.03
C HIS A 75 7.95 1.08 -17.10
N SER A 76 7.63 0.21 -16.12
CA SER A 76 6.66 0.49 -15.10
C SER A 76 6.95 -0.31 -13.84
N PHE A 77 6.49 0.22 -12.71
CA PHE A 77 6.46 -0.47 -11.43
C PHE A 77 5.15 -0.09 -10.74
N THR A 78 4.38 -1.08 -10.33
CA THR A 78 3.09 -0.88 -9.69
C THR A 78 2.96 -1.80 -8.49
N GLY A 79 2.61 -1.27 -7.34
CA GLY A 79 2.39 -2.05 -6.13
C GLY A 79 1.57 -1.28 -5.12
N GLY A 80 0.85 -2.02 -4.27
CA GLY A 80 -0.03 -1.44 -3.25
C GLY A 80 -1.38 -0.97 -3.79
N LEU A 81 -2.38 -0.97 -2.92
CA LEU A 81 -3.74 -0.52 -3.22
C LEU A 81 -4.13 0.72 -2.42
N ARG A 82 -3.54 0.90 -1.24
CA ARG A 82 -3.82 1.99 -0.30
C ARG A 82 -2.56 2.37 0.47
N GLU A 83 -2.44 3.62 0.83
CA GLU A 83 -1.27 4.19 1.51
C GLU A 83 -1.08 3.64 2.93
N ASN A 84 -2.16 3.22 3.59
CA ASN A 84 -2.15 2.64 4.93
C ASN A 84 -2.00 1.10 4.96
N MET A 85 -1.67 0.48 3.84
CA MET A 85 -1.53 -0.97 3.71
C MET A 85 -0.16 -1.38 3.20
N VAL A 86 0.41 -2.44 3.79
CA VAL A 86 1.58 -3.13 3.23
C VAL A 86 1.18 -3.74 1.88
N PRO A 87 1.87 -3.42 0.78
CA PRO A 87 1.59 -3.99 -0.53
C PRO A 87 1.68 -5.52 -0.53
N GLU A 88 0.57 -6.21 -0.82
CA GLU A 88 0.60 -7.67 -0.97
C GLU A 88 1.42 -8.09 -2.17
N SER A 89 1.27 -7.38 -3.28
CA SER A 89 1.99 -7.70 -4.51
C SER A 89 2.46 -6.45 -5.22
N ALA A 90 3.49 -6.62 -6.03
CA ALA A 90 3.94 -5.62 -6.97
C ALA A 90 4.33 -6.27 -8.29
N THR A 91 4.18 -5.48 -9.36
CA THR A 91 4.50 -5.89 -10.73
C THR A 91 5.35 -4.83 -11.40
N ALA A 92 6.42 -5.25 -12.04
CA ALA A 92 7.25 -4.38 -12.88
C ALA A 92 7.26 -4.88 -14.33
N VAL A 93 7.33 -3.97 -15.27
CA VAL A 93 7.63 -4.27 -16.69
C VAL A 93 9.04 -3.80 -16.97
N VAL A 94 9.89 -4.72 -17.39
CA VAL A 94 11.32 -4.50 -17.62
C VAL A 94 11.77 -5.03 -18.97
N SER A 95 12.90 -4.54 -19.48
CA SER A 95 13.55 -5.06 -20.69
C SER A 95 15.05 -4.81 -20.67
N GLY A 96 15.77 -5.26 -21.69
CA GLY A 96 17.20 -5.07 -21.82
C GLY A 96 18.01 -6.27 -21.32
N ASP A 97 19.21 -6.03 -20.78
CA ASP A 97 20.08 -7.11 -20.30
C ASP A 97 19.61 -7.60 -18.91
N LEU A 98 18.90 -8.69 -18.92
CA LEU A 98 18.32 -9.35 -17.75
C LEU A 98 18.73 -10.83 -17.72
N ALA A 99 20.02 -11.08 -17.82
CA ALA A 99 20.56 -12.43 -17.89
C ALA A 99 20.04 -13.32 -16.75
N ASP A 100 19.57 -14.51 -17.11
CA ASP A 100 19.06 -15.53 -16.19
C ASP A 100 17.86 -15.08 -15.33
N LEU A 101 17.03 -14.14 -15.85
CA LEU A 101 15.93 -13.52 -15.10
C LEU A 101 15.02 -14.55 -14.42
N GLN A 102 14.57 -15.60 -15.15
CA GLN A 102 13.71 -16.64 -14.56
C GLN A 102 14.41 -17.40 -13.43
N ALA A 103 15.62 -17.87 -13.69
CA ALA A 103 16.36 -18.66 -12.69
C ALA A 103 16.68 -17.84 -11.43
N LYS A 104 17.02 -16.56 -11.61
CA LYS A 104 17.23 -15.63 -10.50
C LYS A 104 15.95 -15.37 -9.72
N LEU A 105 14.82 -15.20 -10.42
CA LEU A 105 13.53 -15.02 -9.76
C LEU A 105 13.14 -16.24 -8.94
N ASP A 106 13.28 -17.44 -9.51
CA ASP A 106 12.96 -18.70 -8.82
C ASP A 106 13.81 -18.87 -7.56
N ALA A 107 15.11 -18.60 -7.65
CA ALA A 107 16.02 -18.65 -6.50
C ALA A 107 15.66 -17.60 -5.44
N PHE A 108 15.39 -16.36 -5.85
CA PHE A 108 15.05 -15.27 -4.95
C PHE A 108 13.76 -15.53 -4.17
N VAL A 109 12.69 -15.95 -4.86
CA VAL A 109 11.41 -16.20 -4.19
C VAL A 109 11.48 -17.42 -3.28
N ALA A 110 12.29 -18.44 -3.61
CA ALA A 110 12.53 -19.59 -2.75
C ALA A 110 13.28 -19.18 -1.47
N GLU A 111 14.33 -18.37 -1.58
CA GLU A 111 15.11 -17.87 -0.44
C GLU A 111 14.23 -17.07 0.53
N HIS A 112 13.41 -16.16 0.00
CA HIS A 112 12.57 -15.26 0.79
C HIS A 112 11.19 -15.84 1.13
N LYS A 113 10.88 -17.08 0.74
CA LYS A 113 9.58 -17.75 0.94
C LYS A 113 8.40 -16.96 0.36
N LEU A 114 8.63 -16.39 -0.82
CA LEU A 114 7.65 -15.62 -1.58
C LEU A 114 7.08 -16.44 -2.74
N ARG A 115 6.19 -15.84 -3.50
CA ARG A 115 5.77 -16.31 -4.81
C ARG A 115 6.18 -15.30 -5.87
N GLY A 116 6.59 -15.77 -7.03
CA GLY A 116 6.95 -14.93 -8.17
C GLY A 116 6.31 -15.44 -9.44
N GLU A 117 6.04 -14.53 -10.35
CA GLU A 117 5.51 -14.82 -11.67
C GLU A 117 6.30 -14.03 -12.70
N LEU A 118 6.64 -14.67 -13.81
CA LEU A 118 7.29 -14.05 -14.95
C LEU A 118 6.49 -14.33 -16.22
N GLN A 119 6.20 -13.27 -16.97
CA GLN A 119 5.56 -13.35 -18.28
C GLN A 119 6.42 -12.57 -19.26
N GLU A 120 6.66 -13.15 -20.44
CA GLU A 120 7.36 -12.47 -21.54
C GLU A 120 6.37 -12.11 -22.63
N GLU A 121 6.41 -10.85 -23.07
CA GLU A 121 5.60 -10.37 -24.17
C GLU A 121 6.36 -9.29 -24.95
N ASN A 122 6.53 -9.50 -26.26
CA ASN A 122 7.16 -8.55 -27.20
C ASN A 122 8.56 -8.05 -26.77
N GLY A 123 9.37 -8.92 -26.16
CA GLY A 123 10.72 -8.57 -25.68
C GLY A 123 10.73 -7.78 -24.38
N GLN A 124 9.61 -7.69 -23.71
CA GLN A 124 9.49 -7.17 -22.36
C GLN A 124 9.12 -8.30 -21.39
N TYR A 125 9.52 -8.13 -20.15
CA TYR A 125 9.26 -9.08 -19.08
C TYR A 125 8.39 -8.40 -18.02
N LYS A 126 7.26 -9.01 -17.73
CA LYS A 126 6.40 -8.65 -16.62
C LYS A 126 6.74 -9.53 -15.44
N VAL A 127 7.36 -8.94 -14.43
CA VAL A 127 7.79 -9.62 -13.20
C VAL A 127 6.84 -9.24 -12.08
N THR A 128 6.27 -10.23 -11.40
CA THR A 128 5.41 -10.01 -10.23
C THR A 128 6.00 -10.73 -9.02
N VAL A 129 6.03 -10.05 -7.88
CA VAL A 129 6.36 -10.65 -6.59
C VAL A 129 5.16 -10.51 -5.65
N ILE A 130 4.82 -11.61 -4.98
CA ILE A 130 3.66 -11.71 -4.12
C ILE A 130 4.14 -12.06 -2.71
N GLY A 131 3.87 -11.17 -1.79
CA GLY A 131 4.09 -11.29 -0.36
C GLY A 131 2.80 -11.48 0.42
N LYS A 132 2.54 -10.60 1.40
CA LYS A 132 1.36 -10.68 2.27
C LYS A 132 0.94 -9.27 2.71
N SER A 133 -0.33 -8.93 2.52
CA SER A 133 -0.88 -7.66 3.01
C SER A 133 -0.95 -7.62 4.53
N ALA A 134 -0.81 -6.42 5.08
CA ALA A 134 -1.08 -6.10 6.48
C ALA A 134 -1.43 -4.61 6.62
N HIS A 135 -2.02 -4.23 7.73
CA HIS A 135 -2.24 -2.83 8.04
C HIS A 135 -0.92 -2.11 8.28
N GLY A 136 -0.75 -0.89 7.75
CA GLY A 136 0.48 -0.10 7.87
C GLY A 136 0.91 0.20 9.31
N ALA A 137 -0.04 0.21 10.26
CA ALA A 137 0.27 0.35 11.68
C ALA A 137 0.98 -0.88 12.29
N MET A 138 0.85 -2.06 11.66
CA MET A 138 1.49 -3.33 12.07
C MET A 138 2.21 -4.01 10.90
N PRO A 139 3.21 -3.36 10.28
CA PRO A 139 3.82 -3.84 9.04
C PRO A 139 4.52 -5.18 9.19
N ALA A 140 5.01 -5.52 10.37
CA ALA A 140 5.66 -6.80 10.67
C ALA A 140 4.72 -8.01 10.54
N SER A 141 3.40 -7.80 10.46
CA SER A 141 2.41 -8.86 10.20
C SER A 141 2.28 -9.20 8.72
N GLY A 142 2.82 -8.35 7.86
CA GLY A 142 2.82 -8.49 6.40
C GLY A 142 4.20 -8.81 5.83
N VAL A 143 4.22 -8.92 4.50
CA VAL A 143 5.44 -9.06 3.70
C VAL A 143 5.27 -8.17 2.47
N ASN A 144 6.05 -7.10 2.39
CA ASN A 144 5.89 -6.07 1.36
C ASN A 144 6.37 -6.57 -0.01
N GLY A 145 5.44 -6.93 -0.89
CA GLY A 145 5.75 -7.40 -2.24
C GLY A 145 6.48 -6.36 -3.10
N ALA A 146 6.23 -5.06 -2.88
CA ALA A 146 6.89 -4.00 -3.63
C ALA A 146 8.37 -3.87 -3.24
N THR A 147 8.69 -3.83 -1.96
CA THR A 147 10.08 -3.80 -1.49
C THR A 147 10.86 -5.03 -1.96
N TYR A 148 10.26 -6.21 -1.90
CA TYR A 148 10.93 -7.42 -2.40
C TYR A 148 11.10 -7.44 -3.91
N LEU A 149 10.15 -6.91 -4.68
CA LEU A 149 10.33 -6.77 -6.13
C LEU A 149 11.45 -5.77 -6.46
N ALA A 150 11.51 -4.63 -5.78
CA ALA A 150 12.58 -3.67 -5.95
C ALA A 150 13.95 -4.27 -5.59
N LEU A 151 14.04 -4.99 -4.47
CA LEU A 151 15.24 -5.71 -4.06
C LEU A 151 15.67 -6.77 -5.09
N PHE A 152 14.74 -7.50 -5.67
CA PHE A 152 15.02 -8.43 -6.75
C PHE A 152 15.59 -7.73 -7.98
N LEU A 153 14.93 -6.65 -8.41
CA LEU A 153 15.34 -5.91 -9.61
C LEU A 153 16.67 -5.18 -9.41
N SER A 154 17.04 -4.79 -8.20
CA SER A 154 18.32 -4.14 -7.90
C SER A 154 19.55 -5.02 -8.20
N GLN A 155 19.36 -6.33 -8.47
CA GLN A 155 20.41 -7.24 -8.91
C GLN A 155 20.83 -7.05 -10.37
N PHE A 156 20.10 -6.22 -11.13
CA PHE A 156 20.36 -5.94 -12.55
C PHE A 156 20.88 -4.52 -12.75
N ASP A 157 21.48 -4.26 -13.90
CA ASP A 157 22.11 -2.97 -14.21
C ASP A 157 21.08 -1.91 -14.65
N PHE A 158 20.28 -1.45 -13.68
CA PHE A 158 19.48 -0.24 -13.83
C PHE A 158 20.32 0.99 -13.45
N ALA A 159 20.14 2.11 -14.14
CA ALA A 159 20.80 3.37 -13.84
C ALA A 159 19.85 4.57 -14.05
N GLY A 160 20.22 5.72 -13.48
CA GLY A 160 19.38 6.91 -13.48
C GLY A 160 18.14 6.75 -12.61
N PRO A 161 17.01 7.40 -12.96
CA PRO A 161 15.80 7.43 -12.14
C PRO A 161 15.25 6.05 -11.77
N ALA A 162 15.42 5.03 -12.62
CA ALA A 162 15.02 3.67 -12.32
C ALA A 162 15.80 3.10 -11.14
N LYS A 163 17.12 3.32 -11.11
CA LYS A 163 17.95 2.89 -9.99
C LYS A 163 17.59 3.64 -8.72
N ASP A 164 17.46 4.96 -8.80
CA ASP A 164 17.11 5.79 -7.64
C ASP A 164 15.77 5.34 -7.01
N TYR A 165 14.79 5.00 -7.86
CA TYR A 165 13.52 4.45 -7.41
C TYR A 165 13.70 3.09 -6.72
N LEU A 166 14.43 2.15 -7.34
CA LEU A 166 14.64 0.81 -6.80
C LEU A 166 15.43 0.81 -5.48
N ASP A 167 16.32 1.80 -5.29
CA ASP A 167 17.11 1.94 -4.06
C ASP A 167 16.26 2.45 -2.87
N ILE A 168 15.11 3.08 -3.12
CA ILE A 168 14.22 3.65 -2.09
C ILE A 168 13.02 2.72 -1.82
N ALA A 169 12.50 2.02 -2.83
CA ALA A 169 11.32 1.16 -2.73
C ALA A 169 11.60 -0.13 -1.96
#